data_d1d019bb90eb16ff6da084d40590319c
#
_entry.id   d1d019bb90eb16ff6da084d40590319c
#
_cell.length_a   1.000
_cell.length_b   1.000
_cell.length_c   1.000
_cell.angle_alpha   90.00
_cell.angle_beta   90.00
_cell.angle_gamma   90.00
#
_symmetry.space_group_name_H-M   'P 1'
#
loop_
_entity.id
_entity.type
_entity.pdbx_description
1 polymer ?
#
loop_
_entity_poly.entity_id
_entity_poly.type
_entity_poly.pdbx_seq_one_letter_code
_entity_poly.pdbx_strand_id
1 'polypeptide(L)'
;MDTPKVLTRDEAIKIVREYKKIISPRFNGKAKVLMYGSYSKGNANPWSDSDVAVVVPKIDEDKWLETSVALGNDSDKVSLLIEPVLMSEEHWSPLYDDVMQTGIMV
;
A
#
# COMPACT_ATOMS: atom_id res chain seq x y z
N MET A 1 18.62 21.64 -13.69
CA MET A 1 18.21 20.58 -12.75
C MET A 1 16.68 20.52 -12.74
N ASP A 2 16.13 19.37 -12.98
CA ASP A 2 14.69 19.25 -13.07
C ASP A 2 14.05 19.28 -11.70
N THR A 3 12.94 20.02 -11.59
CA THR A 3 12.13 20.04 -10.38
C THR A 3 11.43 18.68 -10.23
N PRO A 4 11.43 18.06 -9.04
CA PRO A 4 10.68 16.83 -8.85
C PRO A 4 9.23 17.01 -9.25
N LYS A 5 8.73 16.11 -10.06
CA LYS A 5 7.35 16.14 -10.50
C LYS A 5 6.45 15.49 -9.45
N VAL A 6 5.40 16.20 -9.05
CA VAL A 6 4.37 15.62 -8.17
C VAL A 6 3.55 14.65 -9.02
N LEU A 7 3.42 13.41 -8.52
CA LEU A 7 2.54 12.45 -9.15
C LEU A 7 1.08 12.89 -8.95
N THR A 8 0.28 12.77 -9.99
CA THR A 8 -1.16 12.93 -9.83
C THR A 8 -1.72 11.73 -9.08
N ARG A 9 -2.92 11.88 -8.52
CA ARG A 9 -3.62 10.77 -7.87
C ARG A 9 -3.76 9.58 -8.83
N ASP A 10 -4.11 9.84 -10.08
CA ASP A 10 -4.29 8.78 -11.07
C ASP A 10 -2.97 8.06 -11.40
N GLU A 11 -1.88 8.80 -11.47
CA GLU A 11 -0.55 8.22 -11.67
C GLU A 11 -0.15 7.35 -10.47
N ALA A 12 -0.40 7.83 -9.25
CA ALA A 12 -0.13 7.05 -8.04
C ALA A 12 -0.99 5.78 -7.99
N ILE A 13 -2.25 5.86 -8.36
CA ILE A 13 -3.14 4.70 -8.43
C ILE A 13 -2.62 3.66 -9.43
N LYS A 14 -2.12 4.11 -10.58
CA LYS A 14 -1.51 3.21 -11.58
C LYS A 14 -0.33 2.43 -11.00
N ILE A 15 0.56 3.14 -10.30
CA ILE A 15 1.74 2.53 -9.66
C ILE A 15 1.30 1.50 -8.63
N VAL A 16 0.35 1.84 -7.78
CA VAL A 16 -0.17 0.95 -6.74
C VAL A 16 -0.88 -0.26 -7.37
N ARG A 17 -1.56 -0.06 -8.47
CA ARG A 17 -2.23 -1.15 -9.21
C ARG A 17 -1.22 -2.16 -9.76
N GLU A 18 -0.08 -1.70 -10.25
CA GLU A 18 1.02 -2.58 -10.67
C GLU A 18 1.57 -3.38 -9.48
N TYR A 19 1.73 -2.72 -8.35
CA TYR A 19 2.14 -3.38 -7.11
C TYR A 19 1.15 -4.48 -6.71
N LYS A 20 -0.14 -4.19 -6.77
CA LYS A 20 -1.19 -5.17 -6.46
C LYS A 20 -1.07 -6.43 -7.31
N LYS A 21 -0.77 -6.28 -8.60
CA LYS A 21 -0.58 -7.43 -9.50
C LYS A 21 0.57 -8.31 -9.05
N ILE A 22 1.64 -7.72 -8.55
CA ILE A 22 2.82 -8.46 -8.11
C ILE A 22 2.53 -9.24 -6.83
N ILE A 23 1.84 -8.64 -5.86
CA ILE A 23 1.62 -9.27 -4.56
C ILE A 23 0.42 -10.20 -4.50
N SER A 24 -0.55 -10.06 -5.41
CA SER A 24 -1.78 -10.85 -5.39
C SER A 24 -1.54 -12.36 -5.34
N PRO A 25 -0.59 -12.94 -6.08
CA PRO A 25 -0.34 -14.38 -5.99
C PRO A 25 0.10 -14.85 -4.60
N ARG A 26 0.75 -14.00 -3.80
CA ARG A 26 1.17 -14.36 -2.45
C ARG A 26 0.00 -14.69 -1.53
N PHE A 27 -1.16 -14.10 -1.81
CA PHE A 27 -2.35 -14.21 -0.95
C PHE A 27 -3.51 -14.90 -1.64
N ASN A 28 -3.26 -15.59 -2.75
CA ASN A 28 -4.29 -16.26 -3.54
C ASN A 28 -5.43 -15.30 -3.97
N GLY A 29 -5.08 -14.05 -4.24
CA GLY A 29 -6.04 -13.03 -4.64
C GLY A 29 -6.92 -12.50 -3.51
N LYS A 30 -6.66 -12.86 -2.26
CA LYS A 30 -7.50 -12.48 -1.11
C LYS A 30 -7.06 -11.18 -0.43
N ALA A 31 -5.94 -10.59 -0.83
CA ALA A 31 -5.50 -9.33 -0.27
C ALA A 31 -6.25 -8.16 -0.89
N LYS A 32 -6.64 -7.21 -0.04
CA LYS A 32 -7.16 -5.92 -0.51
C LYS A 32 -6.01 -4.91 -0.44
N VAL A 33 -5.91 -4.06 -1.44
CA VAL A 33 -4.88 -3.03 -1.49
C VAL A 33 -5.57 -1.68 -1.51
N LEU A 34 -5.25 -0.85 -0.52
CA LEU A 34 -5.82 0.49 -0.39
C LEU A 34 -4.70 1.52 -0.32
N MET A 35 -4.84 2.59 -1.10
CA MET A 35 -3.97 3.75 -1.01
C MET A 35 -4.56 4.72 0.00
N TYR A 36 -3.74 5.17 0.94
CA TYR A 36 -4.19 6.10 1.98
C TYR A 36 -3.15 7.20 2.18
N GLY A 37 -3.38 8.10 3.13
CA GLY A 37 -2.47 9.20 3.40
C GLY A 37 -2.63 10.34 2.41
N SER A 38 -1.52 11.05 2.14
CA SER A 38 -1.57 12.31 1.39
C SER A 38 -2.10 12.17 -0.04
N TYR A 39 -1.78 11.08 -0.73
CA TYR A 39 -2.30 10.89 -2.09
C TYR A 39 -3.81 10.65 -2.11
N SER A 40 -4.33 9.89 -1.16
CA SER A 40 -5.78 9.65 -1.10
C SER A 40 -6.56 10.91 -0.71
N LYS A 41 -5.94 11.80 0.07
CA LYS A 41 -6.54 13.05 0.52
C LYS A 41 -6.30 14.22 -0.42
N GLY A 42 -5.53 14.03 -1.50
CA GLY A 42 -5.29 15.05 -2.50
C GLY A 42 -4.28 16.12 -2.11
N ASN A 43 -3.50 15.91 -1.05
CA ASN A 43 -2.51 16.89 -0.58
C ASN A 43 -1.06 16.39 -0.68
N ALA A 44 -0.78 15.54 -1.66
CA ALA A 44 0.56 15.04 -1.91
C ALA A 44 1.50 16.14 -2.39
N ASN A 45 2.77 15.99 -2.06
CA ASN A 45 3.85 16.86 -2.54
C ASN A 45 4.94 15.99 -3.19
N PRO A 46 6.00 16.59 -3.81
CA PRO A 46 7.01 15.81 -4.54
C PRO A 46 7.74 14.76 -3.68
N TRP A 47 7.72 14.94 -2.37
CA TRP A 47 8.42 14.07 -1.44
C TRP A 47 7.48 13.09 -0.73
N SER A 48 6.19 13.11 -1.05
CA SER A 48 5.21 12.22 -0.41
C SER A 48 5.36 10.80 -0.92
N ASP A 49 5.41 9.84 0.02
CA ASP A 49 5.33 8.43 -0.30
C ASP A 49 3.86 8.04 -0.53
N SER A 50 3.66 7.02 -1.35
CA SER A 50 2.35 6.40 -1.49
C SER A 50 2.17 5.40 -0.36
N ASP A 51 1.40 5.78 0.66
CA ASP A 51 1.07 4.88 1.76
C ASP A 51 0.05 3.86 1.27
N VAL A 52 0.42 2.58 1.38
CA VAL A 52 -0.37 1.47 0.83
C VAL A 52 -0.64 0.46 1.93
N ALA A 53 -1.91 0.18 2.19
CA ALA A 53 -2.31 -0.88 3.11
C ALA A 53 -2.58 -2.16 2.31
N VAL A 54 -1.94 -3.24 2.72
CA VAL A 54 -2.21 -4.58 2.20
C VAL A 54 -2.99 -5.31 3.29
N VAL A 55 -4.30 -5.44 3.08
CA VAL A 55 -5.22 -6.00 4.07
C VAL A 55 -5.55 -7.44 3.70
N VAL A 56 -5.20 -8.36 4.57
CA VAL A 56 -5.44 -9.79 4.38
C VAL A 56 -6.47 -10.28 5.40
N PRO A 57 -7.25 -11.36 5.08
CA PRO A 57 -8.21 -11.88 6.05
C PRO A 57 -7.56 -12.37 7.34
N LYS A 58 -6.43 -13.06 7.20
CA LYS A 58 -5.72 -13.66 8.33
C LYS A 58 -4.25 -13.85 8.00
N ILE A 59 -3.39 -13.71 8.99
CA ILE A 59 -1.98 -14.05 8.87
C ILE A 59 -1.47 -14.57 10.23
N ASP A 60 -0.67 -15.63 10.21
CA ASP A 60 -0.04 -16.16 11.40
C ASP A 60 1.02 -15.19 11.92
N GLU A 61 1.07 -15.02 13.25
CA GLU A 61 1.99 -14.06 13.87
C GLU A 61 3.46 -14.36 13.55
N ASP A 62 3.83 -15.62 13.46
CA ASP A 62 5.18 -16.04 13.14
C ASP A 62 5.59 -15.73 11.70
N LYS A 63 4.61 -15.45 10.83
CA LYS A 63 4.86 -15.10 9.43
C LYS A 63 4.72 -13.60 9.15
N TRP A 64 4.34 -12.83 10.15
CA TRP A 64 4.08 -11.39 9.98
C TRP A 64 5.32 -10.64 9.46
N LEU A 65 6.45 -10.83 10.12
CA LEU A 65 7.68 -10.14 9.74
C LEU A 65 8.16 -10.58 8.35
N GLU A 66 8.17 -11.87 8.09
CA GLU A 66 8.58 -12.42 6.79
C GLU A 66 7.70 -11.85 5.66
N THR A 67 6.40 -11.83 5.86
CA THR A 67 5.46 -11.30 4.88
C THR A 67 5.65 -9.80 4.68
N SER A 68 5.85 -9.05 5.75
CA SER A 68 6.11 -7.61 5.67
C SER A 68 7.37 -7.30 4.89
N VAL A 69 8.44 -8.05 5.11
CA VAL A 69 9.69 -7.90 4.36
C VAL A 69 9.49 -8.21 2.88
N ALA A 70 8.76 -9.28 2.58
CA ALA A 70 8.46 -9.64 1.19
C ALA A 70 7.66 -8.54 0.48
N LEU A 71 6.68 -7.95 1.15
CA LEU A 71 5.91 -6.83 0.60
C LEU A 71 6.79 -5.61 0.31
N GLY A 72 7.73 -5.31 1.21
CA GLY A 72 8.67 -4.23 0.99
C GLY A 72 9.60 -4.48 -0.19
N ASN A 73 10.10 -5.70 -0.31
CA ASN A 73 10.95 -6.07 -1.46
C ASN A 73 10.18 -5.99 -2.77
N ASP A 74 8.92 -6.40 -2.78
CA ASP A 74 8.09 -6.31 -3.98
C ASP A 74 7.77 -4.86 -4.35
N SER A 75 7.57 -3.98 -3.36
CA SER A 75 7.31 -2.56 -3.65
C SER A 75 8.51 -1.89 -4.30
N ASP A 76 9.72 -2.25 -3.91
CA ASP A 76 10.95 -1.69 -4.49
C ASP A 76 11.09 -2.03 -5.97
N LYS A 77 10.48 -3.11 -6.44
CA LYS A 77 10.48 -3.49 -7.85
C LYS A 77 9.58 -2.60 -8.70
N VAL A 78 8.64 -1.92 -8.09
CA VAL A 78 7.69 -1.04 -8.79
C VAL A 78 8.06 0.42 -8.60
N SER A 79 8.22 0.86 -7.37
CA SER A 79 8.55 2.24 -7.05
C SER A 79 9.05 2.35 -5.62
N LEU A 80 10.10 3.13 -5.40
CA LEU A 80 10.59 3.44 -4.06
C LEU A 80 9.64 4.35 -3.29
N LEU A 81 8.63 4.91 -3.95
CA LEU A 81 7.64 5.76 -3.31
C LEU A 81 6.51 4.98 -2.64
N ILE A 82 6.43 3.66 -2.84
CA ILE A 82 5.42 2.83 -2.18
C ILE A 82 5.92 2.43 -0.80
N GLU A 83 5.13 2.72 0.23
CA GLU A 83 5.37 2.25 1.59
C GLU A 83 4.24 1.30 2.00
N PRO A 84 4.45 -0.02 1.90
CA PRO A 84 3.40 -0.98 2.22
C PRO A 84 3.33 -1.24 3.72
N VAL A 85 2.11 -1.35 4.22
CA VAL A 85 1.82 -1.76 5.60
C VAL A 85 0.91 -2.98 5.55
N LEU A 86 1.34 -4.06 6.18
CA LEU A 86 0.54 -5.28 6.28
C LEU A 86 -0.50 -5.12 7.38
N MET A 87 -1.74 -5.44 7.05
CA MET A 87 -2.85 -5.42 8.01
C MET A 87 -3.66 -6.70 7.88
N SER A 88 -4.26 -7.13 8.98
CA SER A 88 -5.16 -8.28 9.02
C SER A 88 -6.55 -7.83 9.47
N GLU A 89 -7.57 -8.40 8.84
CA GLU A 89 -8.96 -8.13 9.24
C GLU A 89 -9.26 -8.63 10.65
N GLU A 90 -8.46 -9.56 11.17
CA GLU A 90 -8.61 -10.08 12.54
C GLU A 90 -8.00 -9.19 13.61
N HIS A 91 -7.10 -8.28 13.23
CA HIS A 91 -6.38 -7.42 14.18
C HIS A 91 -6.76 -5.97 13.96
N TRP A 92 -7.72 -5.50 14.75
CA TRP A 92 -8.13 -4.11 14.71
C TRP A 92 -7.03 -3.18 15.23
N SER A 93 -6.93 -2.01 14.60
CA SER A 93 -6.10 -0.90 15.08
C SER A 93 -6.73 0.42 14.65
N PRO A 94 -6.40 1.55 15.29
CA PRO A 94 -6.87 2.86 14.83
C PRO A 94 -6.49 3.15 13.38
N LEU A 95 -5.31 2.73 12.96
CA LEU A 95 -4.86 2.90 11.57
C LEU A 95 -5.73 2.08 10.61
N TYR A 96 -6.13 0.86 11.01
CA TYR A 96 -7.02 0.03 10.20
C TYR A 96 -8.35 0.76 9.93
N ASP A 97 -8.95 1.33 10.97
CA ASP A 97 -10.19 2.10 10.81
C ASP A 97 -10.01 3.30 9.87
N ASP A 98 -8.94 4.06 10.02
CA ASP A 98 -8.66 5.21 9.16
C ASP A 98 -8.52 4.78 7.70
N VAL A 99 -7.77 3.73 7.45
CA VAL A 99 -7.57 3.19 6.10
C VAL A 99 -8.88 2.74 5.48
N MET A 100 -9.71 2.03 6.24
CA MET A 100 -10.98 1.51 5.72
C MET A 100 -12.00 2.62 5.45
N GLN A 101 -11.93 3.73 6.20
CA GLN A 101 -12.83 4.87 6.02
C GLN A 101 -12.38 5.83 4.92
N THR A 102 -11.08 6.07 4.81
CA THR A 102 -10.55 7.13 3.94
C THR A 102 -9.68 6.63 2.80
N GLY A 103 -9.26 5.37 2.83
CA GLY A 103 -8.41 4.79 1.80
C GLY A 103 -9.15 4.58 0.48
N ILE A 104 -8.38 4.58 -0.60
CA ILE A 104 -8.89 4.30 -1.94
C ILE A 104 -8.53 2.87 -2.29
N MET A 105 -9.54 2.04 -2.50
CA MET A 105 -9.31 0.65 -2.93
C MET A 105 -8.83 0.64 -4.37
N VAL A 106 -7.72 -0.05 -4.59
CA VAL A 106 -7.08 -0.15 -5.90
C VAL A 106 -7.29 -1.52 -6.52
#